data_950ad5d0c64bd317eabacac78a60cbe6
#
_entry.id   950ad5d0c64bd317eabacac78a60cbe6
#
_cell.length_a   1.000
_cell.length_b   1.000
_cell.length_c   1.000
_cell.angle_alpha   90.00
_cell.angle_beta   90.00
_cell.angle_gamma   90.00
#
_symmetry.space_group_name_H-M   'P 1'
#
loop_
_entity.id
_entity.type
_entity.pdbx_description
1 polymer ?
#
loop_
_entity_poly.entity_id
_entity_poly.type
_entity_poly.pdbx_seq_one_letter_code
_entity_poly.pdbx_strand_id
1 'polypeptide(L)'
;MSLPERIRDEIKDLLWREADRLGWSALSANDKARYYTVWTEAEKIGGRLAGFMDPRQVRVYIKDTLLKSYTRERLENPGRVYRILGLPPDSQIAASYIKPHGRLLADGRQVAWSRATEWKATLMALYERSFQDGGIPYAAVFFEAAYKHSDPRARELVEGAAQKLGLERTVWID
;
A
#
# COMPACT_ATOMS: atom_id res chain seq x y z
N MET A 1 20.15 18.26 14.20
CA MET A 1 20.26 17.11 15.14
C MET A 1 19.43 15.99 14.55
N SER A 2 19.93 14.77 14.41
CA SER A 2 19.15 13.67 13.81
C SER A 2 18.07 13.19 14.77
N LEU A 3 16.89 12.86 14.27
CA LEU A 3 15.78 12.29 15.05
C LEU A 3 16.19 10.92 15.62
N PRO A 4 16.23 10.74 16.96
CA PRO A 4 16.58 9.46 17.57
C PRO A 4 15.57 8.37 17.17
N GLU A 5 16.07 7.17 16.93
CA GLU A 5 15.25 6.04 16.47
C GLU A 5 14.10 5.71 17.43
N ARG A 6 14.39 5.68 18.73
CA ARG A 6 13.39 5.47 19.77
C ARG A 6 12.24 6.47 19.68
N ILE A 7 12.53 7.77 19.52
CA ILE A 7 11.50 8.82 19.43
C ILE A 7 10.70 8.67 18.15
N ARG A 8 11.37 8.35 17.04
CA ARG A 8 10.71 8.05 15.77
C ARG A 8 9.71 6.92 15.92
N ASP A 9 10.11 5.82 16.56
CA ASP A 9 9.27 4.63 16.69
C ASP A 9 8.09 4.87 17.64
N GLU A 10 8.30 5.58 18.74
CA GLU A 10 7.19 6.00 19.65
C GLU A 10 6.15 6.87 18.92
N ILE A 11 6.60 7.84 18.11
CA ILE A 11 5.69 8.70 17.32
C ILE A 11 5.01 7.88 16.22
N LYS A 12 5.73 7.00 15.55
CA LYS A 12 5.19 6.08 14.54
C LYS A 12 4.07 5.23 15.13
N ASP A 13 4.29 4.60 16.27
CA ASP A 13 3.30 3.74 16.92
C ASP A 13 2.05 4.51 17.35
N LEU A 14 2.23 5.72 17.87
CA LEU A 14 1.12 6.59 18.23
C LEU A 14 0.29 6.97 17.00
N LEU A 15 0.96 7.44 15.95
CA LEU A 15 0.33 7.86 14.71
C LEU A 15 -0.39 6.70 14.00
N TRP A 16 0.20 5.51 14.00
CA TRP A 16 -0.38 4.33 13.36
C TRP A 16 -1.62 3.82 14.11
N ARG A 17 -1.63 3.86 15.43
CA ARG A 17 -2.84 3.56 16.23
C ARG A 17 -3.98 4.54 15.93
N GLU A 18 -3.66 5.82 15.78
CA GLU A 18 -4.65 6.82 15.37
C GLU A 18 -5.17 6.57 13.94
N ALA A 19 -4.29 6.22 13.01
CA ALA A 19 -4.65 5.89 11.64
C ALA A 19 -5.55 4.63 11.56
N ASP A 20 -5.24 3.60 12.36
CA ASP A 20 -6.08 2.40 12.50
C ASP A 20 -7.48 2.77 13.03
N ARG A 21 -7.55 3.58 14.09
CA ARG A 21 -8.82 4.03 14.71
C ARG A 21 -9.69 4.84 13.75
N LEU A 22 -9.07 5.64 12.90
CA LEU A 22 -9.77 6.49 11.93
C LEU A 22 -10.19 5.75 10.66
N GLY A 23 -9.75 4.52 10.44
CA GLY A 23 -9.92 3.86 9.15
C GLY A 23 -9.25 4.63 8.02
N TRP A 24 -7.98 4.97 8.20
CA TRP A 24 -7.21 5.90 7.36
C TRP A 24 -7.35 5.70 5.85
N SER A 25 -7.41 4.45 5.40
CA SER A 25 -7.54 4.14 3.96
C SER A 25 -8.85 4.63 3.36
N ALA A 26 -9.93 4.62 4.14
CA ALA A 26 -11.28 4.99 3.71
C ALA A 26 -11.55 6.51 3.76
N LEU A 27 -10.66 7.30 4.37
CA LEU A 27 -10.83 8.75 4.49
C LEU A 27 -10.67 9.45 3.15
N SER A 28 -11.49 10.49 2.92
CA SER A 28 -11.35 11.39 1.78
C SER A 28 -10.01 12.14 1.79
N ALA A 29 -9.58 12.66 0.65
CA ALA A 29 -8.38 13.49 0.56
C ALA A 29 -8.45 14.73 1.47
N ASN A 30 -9.64 15.34 1.58
CA ASN A 30 -9.87 16.51 2.45
C ASN A 30 -9.75 16.14 3.92
N ASP A 31 -10.33 15.01 4.34
CA ASP A 31 -10.21 14.53 5.72
C ASP A 31 -8.76 14.19 6.06
N LYS A 32 -8.05 13.51 5.16
CA LYS A 32 -6.62 13.24 5.32
C LYS A 32 -5.81 14.54 5.48
N ALA A 33 -6.07 15.55 4.65
CA ALA A 33 -5.41 16.85 4.74
C ALA A 33 -5.64 17.53 6.09
N ARG A 34 -6.87 17.43 6.62
CA ARG A 34 -7.24 17.95 7.95
C ARG A 34 -6.45 17.24 9.06
N TYR A 35 -6.36 15.91 9.02
CA TYR A 35 -5.60 15.16 10.02
C TYR A 35 -4.10 15.43 9.95
N TYR A 36 -3.52 15.66 8.77
CA TYR A 36 -2.13 16.10 8.68
C TYR A 36 -1.89 17.40 9.48
N THR A 37 -2.82 18.35 9.43
CA THR A 37 -2.74 19.58 10.22
C THR A 37 -2.86 19.28 11.71
N VAL A 38 -3.88 18.52 12.12
CA VAL A 38 -4.09 18.12 13.51
C VAL A 38 -2.86 17.44 14.10
N TRP A 39 -2.25 16.50 13.39
CA TRP A 39 -1.06 15.80 13.89
C TRP A 39 0.21 16.65 13.86
N THR A 40 0.31 17.60 12.94
CA THR A 40 1.42 18.56 12.92
C THR A 40 1.38 19.50 14.12
N GLU A 41 0.18 19.89 14.56
CA GLU A 41 -0.03 20.77 15.70
C GLU A 41 -0.07 20.02 17.04
N ALA A 42 -0.29 18.71 17.03
CA ALA A 42 -0.33 17.91 18.24
C ALA A 42 1.03 17.84 18.93
N GLU A 43 1.10 18.25 20.20
CA GLU A 43 2.34 18.28 21.01
C GLU A 43 3.07 16.92 21.00
N LYS A 44 2.32 15.81 21.15
CA LYS A 44 2.87 14.45 21.22
C LYS A 44 3.42 13.92 19.90
N ILE A 45 3.08 14.55 18.78
CA ILE A 45 3.51 14.15 17.42
C ILE A 45 4.35 15.26 16.81
N GLY A 46 3.72 16.28 16.26
CA GLY A 46 4.40 17.37 15.56
C GLY A 46 5.27 18.21 16.47
N GLY A 47 4.83 18.49 17.70
CA GLY A 47 5.64 19.22 18.70
C GLY A 47 6.93 18.49 19.03
N ARG A 48 6.88 17.17 19.19
CA ARG A 48 8.09 16.37 19.43
C ARG A 48 9.01 16.31 18.20
N LEU A 49 8.46 16.22 16.99
CA LEU A 49 9.23 16.21 15.75
C LEU A 49 9.91 17.56 15.51
N ALA A 50 9.26 18.67 15.81
CA ALA A 50 9.81 20.02 15.66
C ALA A 50 11.08 20.26 16.52
N GLY A 51 11.30 19.48 17.57
CA GLY A 51 12.54 19.50 18.33
C GLY A 51 13.76 18.93 17.59
N PHE A 52 13.56 18.22 16.46
CA PHE A 52 14.61 17.53 15.72
C PHE A 52 14.69 17.91 14.23
N MET A 53 13.71 18.61 13.71
CA MET A 53 13.65 19.05 12.31
C MET A 53 12.98 20.41 12.18
N ASP A 54 13.14 21.06 11.02
CA ASP A 54 12.45 22.31 10.72
C ASP A 54 10.93 22.12 10.83
N PRO A 55 10.19 22.98 11.57
CA PRO A 55 8.74 22.91 11.70
C PRO A 55 8.00 22.82 10.37
N ARG A 56 8.53 23.42 9.30
CA ARG A 56 7.96 23.35 7.95
C ARG A 56 8.06 21.96 7.34
N GLN A 57 9.00 21.15 7.79
CA GLN A 57 9.21 19.78 7.32
C GLN A 57 8.39 18.75 8.10
N VAL A 58 7.90 19.09 9.28
CA VAL A 58 7.15 18.15 10.15
C VAL A 58 5.95 17.54 9.42
N ARG A 59 5.13 18.37 8.77
CA ARG A 59 3.96 17.91 8.03
C ARG A 59 4.33 16.95 6.88
N VAL A 60 5.39 17.29 6.15
CA VAL A 60 5.92 16.46 5.04
C VAL A 60 6.41 15.12 5.58
N TYR A 61 7.14 15.15 6.69
CA TYR A 61 7.66 13.94 7.33
C TYR A 61 6.52 13.01 7.81
N ILE A 62 5.50 13.55 8.46
CA ILE A 62 4.30 12.79 8.87
C ILE A 62 3.66 12.12 7.65
N LYS A 63 3.41 12.90 6.58
CA LYS A 63 2.73 12.42 5.37
C LYS A 63 3.59 11.42 4.58
N ASP A 64 4.79 11.84 4.20
CA ASP A 64 5.58 11.14 3.18
C ASP A 64 6.54 10.10 3.75
N THR A 65 6.75 10.09 5.07
CA THR A 65 7.56 9.09 5.75
C THR A 65 6.71 8.18 6.62
N LEU A 66 6.06 8.71 7.66
CA LEU A 66 5.37 7.89 8.66
C LEU A 66 4.09 7.25 8.13
N LEU A 67 3.22 7.99 7.44
CA LEU A 67 1.98 7.45 6.91
C LEU A 67 2.14 6.72 5.58
N LYS A 68 3.15 7.07 4.79
CA LYS A 68 3.51 6.26 3.63
C LYS A 68 4.01 4.88 4.03
N SER A 69 4.80 4.78 5.10
CA SER A 69 5.20 3.49 5.66
C SER A 69 4.02 2.72 6.27
N TYR A 70 3.06 3.41 6.92
CA TYR A 70 1.82 2.81 7.41
C TYR A 70 1.05 2.11 6.27
N THR A 71 0.80 2.82 5.17
CA THR A 71 0.10 2.25 4.03
C THR A 71 0.80 1.00 3.52
N ARG A 72 2.12 1.08 3.33
CA ARG A 72 2.92 -0.04 2.84
C ARG A 72 2.93 -1.24 3.81
N GLU A 73 3.12 -1.00 5.10
CA GLU A 73 3.32 -2.08 6.07
C GLU A 73 2.00 -2.64 6.63
N ARG A 74 0.97 -1.81 6.75
CA ARG A 74 -0.32 -2.20 7.34
C ARG A 74 -1.38 -2.57 6.32
N LEU A 75 -1.46 -1.83 5.22
CA LEU A 75 -2.51 -1.99 4.23
C LEU A 75 -2.10 -2.86 3.04
N GLU A 76 -0.86 -2.75 2.60
CA GLU A 76 -0.34 -3.39 1.40
C GLU A 76 0.73 -4.45 1.72
N ASN A 77 0.75 -5.02 2.94
CA ASN A 77 1.74 -6.03 3.28
C ASN A 77 1.43 -7.41 2.66
N PRO A 78 2.46 -8.23 2.37
CA PRO A 78 2.28 -9.53 1.73
C PRO A 78 1.33 -10.46 2.50
N GLY A 79 1.40 -10.49 3.82
CA GLY A 79 0.54 -11.34 4.65
C GLY A 79 -0.95 -11.00 4.53
N ARG A 80 -1.28 -9.71 4.38
CA ARG A 80 -2.65 -9.27 4.09
C ARG A 80 -3.08 -9.72 2.70
N VAL A 81 -2.22 -9.54 1.69
CA VAL A 81 -2.49 -9.99 0.31
C VAL A 81 -2.73 -11.48 0.25
N TYR A 82 -1.91 -12.30 0.91
CA TYR A 82 -2.10 -13.74 0.96
C TYR A 82 -3.43 -14.13 1.58
N ARG A 83 -3.81 -13.49 2.67
CA ARG A 83 -5.12 -13.70 3.31
C ARG A 83 -6.29 -13.36 2.37
N ILE A 84 -6.21 -12.22 1.68
CA ILE A 84 -7.22 -11.79 0.70
C ILE A 84 -7.35 -12.82 -0.43
N LEU A 85 -6.24 -13.36 -0.90
CA LEU A 85 -6.21 -14.35 -1.98
C LEU A 85 -6.49 -15.78 -1.50
N GLY A 86 -6.62 -16.02 -0.20
CA GLY A 86 -6.76 -17.37 0.35
C GLY A 86 -5.51 -18.23 0.21
N LEU A 87 -4.34 -17.59 0.11
CA LEU A 87 -3.06 -18.28 0.04
C LEU A 87 -2.55 -18.59 1.45
N PRO A 88 -1.84 -19.72 1.65
CA PRO A 88 -1.20 -20.02 2.93
C PRO A 88 -0.24 -18.91 3.34
N PRO A 89 -0.20 -18.52 4.64
CA PRO A 89 0.68 -17.46 5.12
C PRO A 89 2.17 -17.84 5.02
N ASP A 90 2.47 -19.12 4.99
CA ASP A 90 3.80 -19.72 4.85
C ASP A 90 4.15 -20.11 3.40
N SER A 91 3.40 -19.58 2.41
CA SER A 91 3.68 -19.82 0.99
C SER A 91 5.14 -19.52 0.67
N GLN A 92 5.85 -20.52 0.14
CA GLN A 92 7.25 -20.34 -0.25
C GLN A 92 7.37 -19.35 -1.41
N ILE A 93 8.36 -18.47 -1.31
CA ILE A 93 8.60 -17.39 -2.26
C ILE A 93 9.86 -17.70 -3.07
N ALA A 94 9.74 -17.69 -4.39
CA ALA A 94 10.86 -17.84 -5.30
C ALA A 94 11.49 -16.48 -5.65
N ALA A 95 10.69 -15.42 -5.81
CA ALA A 95 11.17 -14.06 -6.05
C ALA A 95 10.26 -13.01 -5.42
N SER A 96 10.85 -11.86 -5.06
CA SER A 96 10.16 -10.71 -4.48
C SER A 96 10.39 -9.46 -5.32
N TYR A 97 9.33 -8.68 -5.51
CA TYR A 97 9.34 -7.44 -6.28
C TYR A 97 8.81 -6.28 -5.45
N ILE A 98 9.30 -5.06 -5.71
CA ILE A 98 8.99 -3.88 -4.89
C ILE A 98 8.16 -2.83 -5.63
N LYS A 99 8.37 -2.66 -6.95
CA LYS A 99 7.68 -1.60 -7.72
C LYS A 99 7.15 -2.16 -9.05
N PRO A 100 5.87 -2.45 -9.13
CA PRO A 100 4.90 -2.65 -8.06
C PRO A 100 5.25 -3.85 -7.18
N HIS A 101 4.68 -3.87 -5.98
CA HIS A 101 4.88 -5.02 -5.08
C HIS A 101 4.37 -6.31 -5.71
N GLY A 102 5.10 -7.38 -5.50
CA GLY A 102 4.70 -8.68 -6.02
C GLY A 102 5.56 -9.82 -5.49
N ARG A 103 5.10 -11.02 -5.75
CA ARG A 103 5.81 -12.26 -5.41
C ARG A 103 5.62 -13.29 -6.53
N LEU A 104 6.70 -13.98 -6.84
CA LEU A 104 6.64 -15.28 -7.51
C LEU A 104 6.64 -16.34 -6.42
N LEU A 105 5.59 -17.12 -6.33
CA LEU A 105 5.49 -18.23 -5.39
C LEU A 105 6.23 -19.47 -5.95
N ALA A 106 6.67 -20.35 -5.07
CA ALA A 106 7.39 -21.56 -5.47
C ALA A 106 6.58 -22.50 -6.37
N ASP A 107 5.24 -22.42 -6.31
CA ASP A 107 4.34 -23.16 -7.20
C ASP A 107 4.15 -22.50 -8.58
N GLY A 108 4.86 -21.43 -8.88
CA GLY A 108 4.84 -20.73 -10.15
C GLY A 108 3.77 -19.64 -10.28
N ARG A 109 2.94 -19.40 -9.26
CA ARG A 109 1.95 -18.33 -9.32
C ARG A 109 2.61 -16.95 -9.08
N GLN A 110 2.34 -16.03 -9.97
CA GLN A 110 2.75 -14.62 -9.83
C GLN A 110 1.60 -13.79 -9.26
N VAL A 111 1.87 -13.09 -8.18
CA VAL A 111 0.92 -12.15 -7.56
C VAL A 111 1.51 -10.76 -7.50
N ALA A 112 0.68 -9.73 -7.68
CA ALA A 112 1.08 -8.34 -7.50
C ALA A 112 -0.01 -7.54 -6.82
N TRP A 113 0.37 -6.43 -6.20
CA TRP A 113 -0.58 -5.53 -5.56
C TRP A 113 -0.09 -4.09 -5.59
N SER A 114 -1.04 -3.19 -5.68
CA SER A 114 -0.82 -1.75 -5.69
C SER A 114 -2.08 -0.99 -5.29
N ARG A 115 -2.01 0.33 -5.30
CA ARG A 115 -3.22 1.14 -5.35
C ARG A 115 -3.94 0.94 -6.68
N ALA A 116 -5.26 1.03 -6.67
CA ALA A 116 -6.05 0.88 -7.89
C ALA A 116 -5.67 1.87 -9.00
N THR A 117 -5.19 3.06 -8.64
CA THR A 117 -4.71 4.06 -9.61
C THR A 117 -3.48 3.62 -10.39
N GLU A 118 -2.74 2.62 -9.91
CA GLU A 118 -1.50 2.11 -10.51
C GLU A 118 -1.72 0.80 -11.30
N TRP A 119 -2.97 0.46 -11.58
CA TRP A 119 -3.34 -0.81 -12.19
C TRP A 119 -2.59 -1.15 -13.47
N LYS A 120 -2.34 -0.15 -14.34
CA LYS A 120 -1.62 -0.37 -15.61
C LYS A 120 -0.21 -0.90 -15.37
N ALA A 121 0.54 -0.23 -14.49
CA ALA A 121 1.89 -0.64 -14.13
C ALA A 121 1.90 -2.03 -13.48
N THR A 122 0.90 -2.33 -12.65
CA THR A 122 0.78 -3.61 -11.95
C THR A 122 0.48 -4.77 -12.91
N LEU A 123 -0.47 -4.59 -13.82
CA LEU A 123 -0.79 -5.62 -14.81
C LEU A 123 0.37 -5.86 -15.77
N MET A 124 1.02 -4.79 -16.26
CA MET A 124 2.18 -4.93 -17.13
C MET A 124 3.36 -5.60 -16.42
N ALA A 125 3.61 -5.26 -15.16
CA ALA A 125 4.67 -5.92 -14.39
C ALA A 125 4.40 -7.41 -14.20
N LEU A 126 3.17 -7.82 -13.93
CA LEU A 126 2.80 -9.24 -13.88
C LEU A 126 3.08 -9.96 -15.18
N TYR A 127 2.68 -9.36 -16.30
CA TYR A 127 2.94 -9.92 -17.62
C TYR A 127 4.44 -10.04 -17.91
N GLU A 128 5.20 -8.95 -17.73
CA GLU A 128 6.64 -8.93 -17.99
C GLU A 128 7.40 -9.93 -17.10
N ARG A 129 7.09 -9.97 -15.80
CA ARG A 129 7.71 -10.89 -14.85
C ARG A 129 7.42 -12.35 -15.19
N SER A 130 6.19 -12.65 -15.59
CA SER A 130 5.83 -14.00 -16.01
C SER A 130 6.57 -14.44 -17.27
N PHE A 131 6.87 -13.49 -18.14
CA PHE A 131 7.67 -13.75 -19.35
C PHE A 131 9.17 -13.92 -19.02
N GLN A 132 9.72 -13.07 -18.15
CA GLN A 132 11.14 -13.03 -17.84
C GLN A 132 11.56 -14.09 -16.82
N ASP A 133 10.82 -14.23 -15.74
CA ASP A 133 11.16 -15.06 -14.58
C ASP A 133 10.42 -16.39 -14.58
N GLY A 134 9.54 -16.59 -15.56
CA GLY A 134 8.63 -17.73 -15.60
C GLY A 134 7.46 -17.57 -14.63
N GLY A 135 6.64 -18.61 -14.54
CA GLY A 135 5.43 -18.57 -13.73
C GLY A 135 4.21 -18.08 -14.52
N ILE A 136 3.07 -18.09 -13.83
CA ILE A 136 1.77 -17.78 -14.42
C ILE A 136 1.24 -16.51 -13.74
N PRO A 137 0.78 -15.50 -14.49
CA PRO A 137 0.07 -14.36 -13.91
C PRO A 137 -1.17 -14.87 -13.18
N TYR A 138 -1.17 -14.81 -11.86
CA TYR A 138 -2.24 -15.41 -11.07
C TYR A 138 -3.24 -14.36 -10.57
N ALA A 139 -2.76 -13.38 -9.81
CA ALA A 139 -3.66 -12.43 -9.18
C ALA A 139 -3.09 -11.02 -9.05
N ALA A 140 -3.96 -10.04 -9.21
CA ALA A 140 -3.71 -8.65 -8.85
C ALA A 140 -4.67 -8.21 -7.74
N VAL A 141 -4.15 -7.54 -6.71
CA VAL A 141 -4.94 -6.94 -5.64
C VAL A 141 -4.79 -5.43 -5.69
N PHE A 142 -5.91 -4.73 -5.81
CA PHE A 142 -5.95 -3.28 -5.92
C PHE A 142 -6.57 -2.66 -4.67
N PHE A 143 -5.77 -1.88 -3.96
CA PHE A 143 -6.17 -1.14 -2.75
C PHE A 143 -6.69 0.26 -3.09
N GLU A 144 -7.45 0.85 -2.17
CA GLU A 144 -8.04 2.19 -2.32
C GLU A 144 -8.89 2.32 -3.60
N ALA A 145 -9.64 1.27 -3.94
CA ALA A 145 -10.40 1.22 -5.19
C ALA A 145 -11.56 2.23 -5.21
N ALA A 146 -12.18 2.51 -4.06
CA ALA A 146 -13.29 3.45 -3.95
C ALA A 146 -12.95 4.87 -4.44
N TYR A 147 -11.69 5.27 -4.41
CA TYR A 147 -11.28 6.63 -4.77
C TYR A 147 -11.50 6.97 -6.26
N LYS A 148 -11.10 6.09 -7.18
CA LYS A 148 -11.23 6.30 -8.64
C LYS A 148 -11.84 5.12 -9.39
N HIS A 149 -12.05 4.01 -8.72
CA HIS A 149 -12.57 2.76 -9.29
C HIS A 149 -13.83 2.30 -8.54
N SER A 150 -14.63 3.23 -8.05
CA SER A 150 -15.98 2.98 -7.54
C SER A 150 -16.98 2.70 -8.68
N ASP A 151 -16.72 3.24 -9.88
CA ASP A 151 -17.53 2.99 -11.07
C ASP A 151 -17.30 1.55 -11.58
N PRO A 152 -18.37 0.73 -11.73
CA PRO A 152 -18.26 -0.62 -12.30
C PRO A 152 -17.57 -0.67 -13.66
N ARG A 153 -17.80 0.31 -14.53
CA ARG A 153 -17.17 0.36 -15.86
C ARG A 153 -15.65 0.52 -15.79
N ALA A 154 -15.18 1.30 -14.82
CA ALA A 154 -13.75 1.44 -14.59
C ALA A 154 -13.11 0.12 -14.13
N ARG A 155 -13.82 -0.66 -13.29
CA ARG A 155 -13.38 -1.99 -12.86
C ARG A 155 -13.43 -2.99 -14.03
N GLU A 156 -14.49 -3.01 -14.81
CA GLU A 156 -14.64 -3.87 -16.00
C GLU A 156 -13.48 -3.68 -17.00
N LEU A 157 -13.05 -2.44 -17.23
CA LEU A 157 -11.91 -2.16 -18.09
C LEU A 157 -10.63 -2.84 -17.58
N VAL A 158 -10.35 -2.73 -16.30
CA VAL A 158 -9.16 -3.31 -15.66
C VAL A 158 -9.25 -4.84 -15.66
N GLU A 159 -10.40 -5.40 -15.32
CA GLU A 159 -10.63 -6.84 -15.31
C GLU A 159 -10.53 -7.44 -16.71
N GLY A 160 -11.06 -6.75 -17.72
CA GLY A 160 -10.92 -7.15 -19.11
C GLY A 160 -9.45 -7.14 -19.57
N ALA A 161 -8.68 -6.14 -19.18
CA ALA A 161 -7.23 -6.10 -19.45
C ALA A 161 -6.50 -7.23 -18.72
N ALA A 162 -6.80 -7.46 -17.44
CA ALA A 162 -6.23 -8.52 -16.64
C ALA A 162 -6.48 -9.91 -17.25
N GLN A 163 -7.71 -10.17 -17.68
CA GLN A 163 -8.08 -11.40 -18.34
C GLN A 163 -7.31 -11.63 -19.65
N LYS A 164 -7.16 -10.59 -20.47
CA LYS A 164 -6.38 -10.67 -21.71
C LYS A 164 -4.88 -10.94 -21.47
N LEU A 165 -4.36 -10.50 -20.33
CA LEU A 165 -2.99 -10.78 -19.90
C LEU A 165 -2.82 -12.13 -19.19
N GLY A 166 -3.90 -12.92 -19.08
CA GLY A 166 -3.88 -14.24 -18.52
C GLY A 166 -4.01 -14.32 -16.99
N LEU A 167 -4.42 -13.23 -16.32
CA LEU A 167 -4.68 -13.25 -14.88
C LEU A 167 -5.94 -14.07 -14.57
N GLU A 168 -5.84 -14.90 -13.55
CA GLU A 168 -6.95 -15.70 -13.04
C GLU A 168 -7.87 -14.87 -12.12
N ARG A 169 -7.30 -13.94 -11.34
CA ARG A 169 -8.04 -13.17 -10.34
C ARG A 169 -7.65 -11.70 -10.31
N THR A 170 -8.66 -10.86 -10.19
CA THR A 170 -8.52 -9.44 -9.83
C THR A 170 -9.37 -9.17 -8.59
N VAL A 171 -8.78 -8.59 -7.55
CA VAL A 171 -9.45 -8.31 -6.28
C VAL A 171 -9.38 -6.82 -5.97
N TRP A 172 -10.51 -6.26 -5.60
CA TRP A 172 -10.66 -4.85 -5.25
C TRP A 172 -10.86 -4.70 -3.75
N ILE A 173 -10.12 -3.79 -3.15
CA ILE A 173 -10.23 -3.41 -1.74
C ILE A 173 -10.54 -1.92 -1.68
N ASP A 174 -11.72 -1.60 -1.18
CA ASP A 174 -12.23 -0.24 -1.02
C ASP A 174 -11.67 0.46 0.20
#